data_6b1a6e4134df2417b5649c7e18155286
#
_entry.id   6b1a6e4134df2417b5649c7e18155286
#
_cell.length_a   1.000
_cell.length_b   1.000
_cell.length_c   1.000
_cell.angle_alpha   90.00
_cell.angle_beta   90.00
_cell.angle_gamma   90.00
#
_symmetry.space_group_name_H-M   'P 1'
#
loop_
_entity.id
_entity.type
_entity.pdbx_description
1 polymer ?
#
loop_
_entity_poly.entity_id
_entity_poly.type
_entity_poly.pdbx_seq_one_letter_code
_entity_poly.pdbx_strand_id
1 'polypeptide(L)'
;LMIVAIVQARVTSTRLPKKVFLKYNGSSVLEHIYTRLIQSKYLNKVIFAIPSNKKNMILRNYLKKKEIPFMVGPELNVLKRFYKVCNILNPKIIIRITADCPLVDFKLMDDMIKLFLLKKNFDFLSNSITRTYPDGLDIEIFKKRVLIETFKKAKKKFDKEHVTLYMIRNF
;
A
#
# COMPACT_ATOMS: atom_id res chain seq x y z
N LEU A 1 -11.98 -8.54 -13.13
CA LEU A 1 -10.81 -7.69 -12.94
C LEU A 1 -10.44 -7.68 -11.45
N MET A 2 -9.25 -8.21 -11.08
CA MET A 2 -8.83 -8.23 -9.68
C MET A 2 -8.05 -6.95 -9.32
N ILE A 3 -8.55 -6.20 -8.33
CA ILE A 3 -7.96 -4.97 -7.79
C ILE A 3 -7.60 -5.20 -6.32
N VAL A 4 -6.35 -4.97 -5.94
CA VAL A 4 -5.85 -5.23 -4.59
C VAL A 4 -5.20 -3.97 -4.00
N ALA A 5 -5.64 -3.57 -2.82
CA ALA A 5 -4.93 -2.58 -2.03
C ALA A 5 -3.82 -3.25 -1.21
N ILE A 6 -2.59 -2.75 -1.35
CA ILE A 6 -1.43 -3.19 -0.57
C ILE A 6 -1.04 -2.07 0.37
N VAL A 7 -1.20 -2.31 1.66
CA VAL A 7 -0.84 -1.35 2.72
C VAL A 7 0.55 -1.69 3.24
N GLN A 8 1.53 -0.83 2.97
CA GLN A 8 2.86 -1.02 3.56
C GLN A 8 2.90 -0.55 5.01
N ALA A 9 3.29 -1.42 5.93
CA ALA A 9 3.39 -1.11 7.35
C ALA A 9 4.66 -1.67 7.98
N ARG A 10 5.22 -0.97 8.98
CA ARG A 10 6.32 -1.42 9.83
C ARG A 10 6.24 -0.74 11.21
N VAL A 11 6.82 -1.38 12.23
CA VAL A 11 6.91 -0.78 13.59
C VAL A 11 8.19 0.01 13.80
N THR A 12 9.18 -0.14 12.92
CA THR A 12 10.54 0.40 13.01
C THR A 12 10.64 1.83 12.44
N SER A 13 9.61 2.66 12.64
CA SER A 13 9.68 4.09 12.28
C SER A 13 10.66 4.81 13.19
N THR A 14 11.59 5.58 12.62
CA THR A 14 12.58 6.36 13.40
C THR A 14 11.97 7.57 14.07
N ARG A 15 11.06 8.30 13.39
CA ARG A 15 10.40 9.51 13.90
C ARG A 15 9.38 9.21 14.99
N LEU A 16 8.57 8.17 14.82
CA LEU A 16 7.55 7.77 15.80
C LEU A 16 7.45 6.22 15.79
N PRO A 17 8.25 5.54 16.64
CA PRO A 17 8.21 4.09 16.76
C PRO A 17 6.81 3.58 17.12
N LYS A 18 6.42 2.45 16.54
CA LYS A 18 5.12 1.81 16.78
C LYS A 18 3.89 2.68 16.50
N LYS A 19 4.02 3.77 15.71
CA LYS A 19 2.90 4.67 15.36
C LYS A 19 1.65 3.95 14.83
N VAL A 20 1.84 2.81 14.16
CA VAL A 20 0.76 1.99 13.60
C VAL A 20 -0.19 1.42 14.67
N PHE A 21 0.22 1.35 15.94
CA PHE A 21 -0.59 0.91 17.07
C PHE A 21 -1.24 2.04 17.85
N LEU A 22 -0.94 3.30 17.53
CA LEU A 22 -1.61 4.43 18.16
C LEU A 22 -3.11 4.30 17.96
N LYS A 23 -3.85 4.57 19.03
CA LYS A 23 -5.31 4.42 19.05
C LYS A 23 -5.99 5.78 18.99
N TYR A 24 -7.07 5.87 18.25
CA TYR A 24 -8.08 6.91 18.35
C TYR A 24 -9.46 6.29 18.17
N ASN A 25 -10.46 6.82 18.84
CA ASN A 25 -11.81 6.24 18.86
C ASN A 25 -11.82 4.71 19.10
N GLY A 26 -11.00 4.22 20.05
CA GLY A 26 -10.95 2.82 20.46
C GLY A 26 -10.18 1.85 19.55
N SER A 27 -9.83 2.25 18.32
CA SER A 27 -9.16 1.41 17.33
C SER A 27 -7.76 1.90 16.98
N SER A 28 -6.87 1.01 16.56
CA SER A 28 -5.52 1.39 16.11
C SER A 28 -5.56 2.02 14.71
N VAL A 29 -4.47 2.71 14.37
CA VAL A 29 -4.24 3.22 12.99
C VAL A 29 -4.41 2.11 11.95
N LEU A 30 -3.88 0.90 12.20
CA LEU A 30 -4.02 -0.23 11.28
C LEU A 30 -5.48 -0.64 11.07
N GLU A 31 -6.25 -0.72 12.16
CA GLU A 31 -7.68 -1.06 12.09
C GLU A 31 -8.46 0.01 11.33
N HIS A 32 -8.18 1.30 11.59
CA HIS A 32 -8.83 2.40 10.86
C HIS A 32 -8.55 2.34 9.36
N ILE A 33 -7.30 2.10 8.96
CA ILE A 33 -6.97 1.96 7.54
C ILE A 33 -7.73 0.77 6.94
N TYR A 34 -7.70 -0.39 7.59
CA TYR A 34 -8.35 -1.59 7.10
C TYR A 34 -9.86 -1.41 6.94
N THR A 35 -10.54 -0.93 8.00
CA THR A 35 -12.01 -0.73 8.01
C THR A 35 -12.47 0.31 6.99
N ARG A 36 -11.63 1.31 6.68
CA ARG A 36 -11.91 2.28 5.61
C ARG A 36 -11.78 1.65 4.23
N LEU A 37 -10.68 0.96 3.97
CA LEU A 37 -10.39 0.38 2.66
C LEU A 37 -11.39 -0.71 2.25
N ILE A 38 -11.85 -1.55 3.18
CA ILE A 38 -12.82 -2.62 2.85
C ILE A 38 -14.22 -2.09 2.49
N GLN A 39 -14.50 -0.79 2.67
CA GLN A 39 -15.74 -0.15 2.23
C GLN A 39 -15.75 0.16 0.72
N SER A 40 -14.60 0.07 0.05
CA SER A 40 -14.50 0.30 -1.39
C SER A 40 -15.33 -0.70 -2.18
N LYS A 41 -16.03 -0.19 -3.19
CA LYS A 41 -16.83 -1.01 -4.13
C LYS A 41 -15.99 -1.72 -5.19
N TYR A 42 -14.73 -1.30 -5.35
CA TYR A 42 -13.84 -1.81 -6.40
C TYR A 42 -12.78 -2.79 -5.89
N LEU A 43 -12.43 -2.73 -4.61
CA LEU A 43 -11.41 -3.60 -4.07
C LEU A 43 -11.90 -5.05 -3.89
N ASN A 44 -11.09 -5.98 -4.38
CA ASN A 44 -11.30 -7.40 -4.13
C ASN A 44 -10.61 -7.86 -2.85
N LYS A 45 -9.47 -7.25 -2.49
CA LYS A 45 -8.71 -7.58 -1.27
C LYS A 45 -7.93 -6.38 -0.77
N VAL A 46 -7.70 -6.37 0.56
CA VAL A 46 -6.77 -5.48 1.25
C VAL A 46 -5.73 -6.34 1.94
N ILE A 47 -4.43 -6.13 1.66
CA ILE A 47 -3.33 -6.92 2.21
C ILE A 47 -2.28 -6.00 2.83
N PHE A 48 -1.91 -6.26 4.07
CA PHE A 48 -0.80 -5.54 4.71
C PHE A 48 0.54 -6.20 4.34
N ALA A 49 1.42 -5.46 3.68
CA ALA A 49 2.77 -5.91 3.32
C ALA A 49 3.76 -5.48 4.40
N ILE A 50 4.13 -6.40 5.29
CA ILE A 50 4.92 -6.14 6.50
C ILE A 50 6.30 -6.81 6.47
N PRO A 51 7.30 -6.31 7.24
CA PRO A 51 8.59 -6.96 7.36
C PRO A 51 8.52 -8.30 8.10
N SER A 52 9.44 -9.24 7.72
CA SER A 52 9.50 -10.59 8.29
C SER A 52 10.41 -10.71 9.52
N ASN A 53 11.18 -9.66 9.87
CA ASN A 53 12.16 -9.72 10.95
C ASN A 53 11.54 -9.76 12.37
N LYS A 54 12.36 -10.10 13.38
CA LYS A 54 11.93 -10.21 14.79
C LYS A 54 11.30 -8.92 15.33
N LYS A 55 11.82 -7.75 14.96
CA LYS A 55 11.29 -6.44 15.40
C LYS A 55 9.84 -6.22 15.01
N ASN A 56 9.43 -6.78 13.88
CA ASN A 56 8.07 -6.67 13.36
C ASN A 56 7.16 -7.86 13.73
N MET A 57 7.61 -8.79 14.60
CA MET A 57 6.79 -9.91 15.05
C MET A 57 5.54 -9.45 15.81
N ILE A 58 5.65 -8.39 16.61
CA ILE A 58 4.51 -7.78 17.29
C ILE A 58 3.43 -7.31 16.30
N LEU A 59 3.83 -6.74 15.15
CA LEU A 59 2.91 -6.33 14.11
C LEU A 59 2.19 -7.52 13.47
N ARG A 60 2.94 -8.59 13.17
CA ARG A 60 2.37 -9.83 12.63
C ARG A 60 1.35 -10.46 13.58
N ASN A 61 1.70 -10.57 14.87
CA ASN A 61 0.80 -11.13 15.88
C ASN A 61 -0.46 -10.28 16.06
N TYR A 62 -0.32 -8.95 16.01
CA TYR A 62 -1.43 -8.02 16.08
C TYR A 62 -2.40 -8.19 14.89
N LEU A 63 -1.89 -8.19 13.67
CA LEU A 63 -2.70 -8.36 12.46
C LEU A 63 -3.41 -9.73 12.47
N LYS A 64 -2.71 -10.80 12.89
CA LYS A 64 -3.30 -12.13 13.06
C LYS A 64 -4.44 -12.12 14.07
N LYS A 65 -4.24 -11.51 15.25
CA LYS A 65 -5.27 -11.38 16.29
C LYS A 65 -6.51 -10.62 15.82
N LYS A 66 -6.31 -9.63 14.95
CA LYS A 66 -7.38 -8.78 14.38
C LYS A 66 -7.95 -9.32 13.08
N GLU A 67 -7.52 -10.51 12.65
CA GLU A 67 -7.94 -11.16 11.39
C GLU A 67 -7.73 -10.28 10.16
N ILE A 68 -6.76 -9.34 10.23
CA ILE A 68 -6.39 -8.46 9.12
C ILE A 68 -5.41 -9.19 8.20
N PRO A 69 -5.70 -9.36 6.91
CA PRO A 69 -4.85 -10.09 5.97
C PRO A 69 -3.48 -9.44 5.79
N PHE A 70 -2.41 -10.22 5.85
CA PHE A 70 -1.05 -9.72 5.65
C PHE A 70 -0.13 -10.72 4.95
N MET A 71 0.94 -10.20 4.36
CA MET A 71 2.07 -10.97 3.85
C MET A 71 3.39 -10.40 4.36
N VAL A 72 4.36 -11.29 4.59
CA VAL A 72 5.68 -10.90 5.12
C VAL A 72 6.75 -10.92 4.04
N GLY A 73 7.74 -10.03 4.16
CA GLY A 73 8.90 -9.98 3.27
C GLY A 73 10.02 -9.09 3.81
N PRO A 74 11.05 -8.75 3.01
CA PRO A 74 12.21 -8.00 3.46
C PRO A 74 11.85 -6.61 4.01
N GLU A 75 12.55 -6.16 5.08
CA GLU A 75 12.31 -4.85 5.67
C GLU A 75 12.74 -3.70 4.74
N LEU A 76 13.98 -3.76 4.24
CA LEU A 76 14.59 -2.68 3.44
C LEU A 76 14.18 -2.70 1.96
N ASN A 77 13.48 -3.73 1.53
CA ASN A 77 13.00 -3.85 0.15
C ASN A 77 11.48 -3.95 0.13
N VAL A 78 10.81 -2.81 0.24
CA VAL A 78 9.34 -2.70 0.21
C VAL A 78 8.81 -3.16 -1.15
N LEU A 79 9.48 -2.79 -2.24
CA LEU A 79 9.13 -3.20 -3.60
C LEU A 79 9.04 -4.74 -3.72
N LYS A 80 9.98 -5.48 -3.09
CA LYS A 80 9.93 -6.96 -3.06
C LYS A 80 8.72 -7.50 -2.29
N ARG A 81 8.26 -6.78 -1.25
CA ARG A 81 7.01 -7.14 -0.54
C ARG A 81 5.80 -7.01 -1.45
N PHE A 82 5.70 -5.90 -2.19
CA PHE A 82 4.64 -5.68 -3.19
C PHE A 82 4.68 -6.74 -4.31
N TYR A 83 5.87 -7.00 -4.84
CA TYR A 83 6.07 -8.03 -5.87
C TYR A 83 5.62 -9.42 -5.38
N LYS A 84 5.92 -9.80 -4.12
CA LYS A 84 5.48 -11.05 -3.52
C LYS A 84 3.95 -11.15 -3.45
N VAL A 85 3.26 -10.11 -2.97
CA VAL A 85 1.79 -10.05 -2.95
C VAL A 85 1.24 -10.21 -4.36
N CYS A 86 1.83 -9.49 -5.32
CA CYS A 86 1.43 -9.51 -6.71
C CYS A 86 1.57 -10.91 -7.35
N ASN A 87 2.64 -11.64 -7.05
CA ASN A 87 2.84 -12.99 -7.58
C ASN A 87 1.84 -14.01 -7.03
N ILE A 88 1.46 -13.88 -5.75
CA ILE A 88 0.54 -14.82 -5.10
C ILE A 88 -0.91 -14.53 -5.49
N LEU A 89 -1.33 -13.27 -5.50
CA LEU A 89 -2.72 -12.88 -5.74
C LEU A 89 -3.04 -12.62 -7.21
N ASN A 90 -2.03 -12.38 -8.03
CA ASN A 90 -2.17 -12.09 -9.46
C ASN A 90 -3.15 -10.94 -9.80
N PRO A 91 -3.11 -9.77 -9.12
CA PRO A 91 -4.01 -8.66 -9.41
C PRO A 91 -3.71 -8.06 -10.79
N LYS A 92 -4.69 -7.45 -11.42
CA LYS A 92 -4.50 -6.62 -12.62
C LYS A 92 -4.09 -5.19 -12.26
N ILE A 93 -4.66 -4.67 -11.16
CA ILE A 93 -4.42 -3.31 -10.65
C ILE A 93 -4.05 -3.41 -9.18
N ILE A 94 -3.06 -2.63 -8.79
CA ILE A 94 -2.58 -2.51 -7.42
C ILE A 94 -2.80 -1.06 -6.96
N ILE A 95 -3.26 -0.92 -5.71
CA ILE A 95 -3.35 0.36 -5.02
C ILE A 95 -2.35 0.32 -3.88
N ARG A 96 -1.45 1.29 -3.84
CA ARG A 96 -0.49 1.45 -2.74
C ARG A 96 -1.02 2.44 -1.73
N ILE A 97 -1.07 2.00 -0.48
CA ILE A 97 -1.38 2.82 0.70
C ILE A 97 -0.24 2.69 1.70
N THR A 98 0.06 3.77 2.41
CA THR A 98 1.05 3.75 3.50
C THR A 98 0.35 3.78 4.85
N ALA A 99 0.87 3.03 5.83
CA ALA A 99 0.25 2.89 7.15
C ALA A 99 0.42 4.12 8.08
N ASP A 100 0.80 5.25 7.53
CA ASP A 100 0.78 6.57 8.16
C ASP A 100 -0.34 7.49 7.64
N CYS A 101 -1.23 6.94 6.83
CA CYS A 101 -2.42 7.60 6.29
C CYS A 101 -3.71 7.05 6.94
N PRO A 102 -3.95 7.26 8.26
CA PRO A 102 -5.09 6.66 8.96
C PRO A 102 -6.45 7.18 8.50
N LEU A 103 -6.46 8.33 7.84
CA LEU A 103 -7.67 8.97 7.32
C LEU A 103 -7.91 8.70 5.82
N VAL A 104 -7.21 7.71 5.24
CA VAL A 104 -7.42 7.33 3.84
C VAL A 104 -8.91 7.26 3.51
N ASP A 105 -9.31 7.92 2.43
CA ASP A 105 -10.71 8.02 2.03
C ASP A 105 -11.01 7.01 0.92
N PHE A 106 -11.92 6.06 1.22
CA PHE A 106 -12.29 5.03 0.25
C PHE A 106 -13.13 5.59 -0.91
N LYS A 107 -13.90 6.68 -0.71
CA LYS A 107 -14.67 7.33 -1.78
C LYS A 107 -13.73 7.99 -2.78
N LEU A 108 -12.75 8.75 -2.29
CA LEU A 108 -11.70 9.31 -3.12
C LEU A 108 -10.95 8.20 -3.88
N MET A 109 -10.62 7.10 -3.20
CA MET A 109 -9.97 5.96 -3.83
C MET A 109 -10.84 5.33 -4.93
N ASP A 110 -12.13 5.16 -4.69
CA ASP A 110 -13.07 4.63 -5.67
C ASP A 110 -13.19 5.54 -6.90
N ASP A 111 -13.23 6.87 -6.72
CA ASP A 111 -13.24 7.83 -7.82
C ASP A 111 -11.92 7.77 -8.63
N MET A 112 -10.79 7.65 -7.96
CA MET A 112 -9.50 7.47 -8.63
C MET A 112 -9.42 6.14 -9.39
N ILE A 113 -9.94 5.03 -8.83
CA ILE A 113 -10.03 3.74 -9.52
C ILE A 113 -10.91 3.87 -10.76
N LYS A 114 -12.07 4.50 -10.63
CA LYS A 114 -12.99 4.75 -11.76
C LYS A 114 -12.29 5.52 -12.88
N LEU A 115 -11.60 6.61 -12.54
CA LEU A 115 -10.82 7.39 -13.50
C LEU A 115 -9.75 6.54 -14.18
N PHE A 116 -9.00 5.74 -13.39
CA PHE A 116 -7.94 4.86 -13.90
C PHE A 116 -8.48 3.80 -14.88
N LEU A 117 -9.66 3.26 -14.61
CA LEU A 117 -10.33 2.28 -15.48
C LEU A 117 -10.85 2.91 -16.78
N LEU A 118 -11.36 4.13 -16.73
CA LEU A 118 -11.86 4.87 -17.89
C LEU A 118 -10.71 5.27 -18.84
N LYS A 119 -9.57 5.64 -18.29
CA LYS A 119 -8.37 6.05 -19.07
C LYS A 119 -7.48 4.84 -19.33
N LYS A 120 -7.80 4.05 -20.35
CA LYS A 120 -7.12 2.78 -20.70
C LYS A 120 -5.59 2.90 -20.87
N ASN A 121 -5.10 4.08 -21.26
CA ASN A 121 -3.68 4.39 -21.45
C ASN A 121 -2.93 4.71 -20.15
N PHE A 122 -3.62 4.88 -19.01
CA PHE A 122 -2.95 5.10 -17.74
C PHE A 122 -2.26 3.82 -17.25
N ASP A 123 -1.01 3.96 -16.87
CA ASP A 123 -0.21 2.89 -16.27
C ASP A 123 0.05 3.13 -14.80
N PHE A 124 0.07 4.42 -14.42
CA PHE A 124 0.27 4.92 -13.08
C PHE A 124 -0.62 6.16 -12.86
N LEU A 125 -1.23 6.27 -11.69
CA LEU A 125 -2.02 7.42 -11.24
C LEU A 125 -1.71 7.68 -9.77
N SER A 126 -1.51 8.94 -9.40
CA SER A 126 -1.27 9.37 -8.02
C SER A 126 -1.90 10.73 -7.77
N ASN A 127 -2.41 10.95 -6.56
CA ASN A 127 -2.85 12.26 -6.09
C ASN A 127 -1.78 13.00 -5.26
N SER A 128 -0.58 12.42 -5.12
CA SER A 128 0.49 12.99 -4.30
C SER A 128 1.63 13.64 -5.08
N ILE A 129 1.69 13.47 -6.43
CA ILE A 129 2.71 14.10 -7.28
C ILE A 129 2.43 15.60 -7.38
N THR A 130 1.22 15.97 -7.79
CA THR A 130 0.71 17.35 -7.68
C THR A 130 -0.36 17.31 -6.61
N ARG A 131 -0.04 17.89 -5.44
CA ARG A 131 -0.93 17.79 -4.28
C ARG A 131 -2.12 18.71 -4.45
N THR A 132 -3.30 18.10 -4.54
CA THR A 132 -4.61 18.77 -4.54
C THR A 132 -5.46 18.37 -3.33
N TYR A 133 -5.00 17.37 -2.57
CA TYR A 133 -5.61 16.88 -1.33
C TYR A 133 -4.65 17.06 -0.15
N PRO A 134 -5.17 17.14 1.08
CA PRO A 134 -4.35 17.16 2.30
C PRO A 134 -3.40 15.97 2.39
N ASP A 135 -2.24 16.18 3.03
CA ASP A 135 -1.29 15.12 3.33
C ASP A 135 -1.95 14.03 4.19
N GLY A 136 -1.66 12.77 3.90
CA GLY A 136 -2.30 11.62 4.56
C GLY A 136 -3.51 11.03 3.82
N LEU A 137 -3.91 11.61 2.68
CA LEU A 137 -4.87 11.03 1.73
C LEU A 137 -4.19 10.44 0.49
N ASP A 138 -2.91 10.08 0.60
CA ASP A 138 -2.08 9.65 -0.52
C ASP A 138 -2.52 8.28 -1.04
N ILE A 139 -2.84 8.23 -2.34
CA ILE A 139 -3.28 7.03 -3.04
C ILE A 139 -2.49 6.93 -4.35
N GLU A 140 -1.90 5.78 -4.59
CA GLU A 140 -1.19 5.49 -5.84
C GLU A 140 -1.75 4.21 -6.46
N ILE A 141 -2.09 4.29 -7.74
CA ILE A 141 -2.73 3.20 -8.51
C ILE A 141 -1.84 2.85 -9.69
N PHE A 142 -1.58 1.57 -9.92
CA PHE A 142 -0.77 1.14 -11.06
C PHE A 142 -1.13 -0.27 -11.54
N LYS A 143 -0.85 -0.52 -12.81
CA LYS A 143 -1.02 -1.84 -13.42
C LYS A 143 0.04 -2.82 -12.91
N LYS A 144 -0.30 -4.11 -12.83
CA LYS A 144 0.62 -5.20 -12.48
C LYS A 144 1.92 -5.14 -13.30
N ARG A 145 1.84 -4.89 -14.61
CA ARG A 145 3.01 -4.83 -15.48
C ARG A 145 4.02 -3.78 -15.04
N VAL A 146 3.55 -2.63 -14.57
CA VAL A 146 4.39 -1.54 -14.06
C VAL A 146 5.18 -1.98 -12.84
N LEU A 147 4.53 -2.68 -11.89
CA LEU A 147 5.22 -3.24 -10.72
C LEU A 147 6.28 -4.27 -11.11
N ILE A 148 5.96 -5.17 -12.04
CA ILE A 148 6.91 -6.20 -12.50
C ILE A 148 8.11 -5.55 -13.18
N GLU A 149 7.89 -4.57 -14.05
CA GLU A 149 8.96 -3.86 -14.75
C GLU A 149 9.83 -3.06 -13.76
N THR A 150 9.18 -2.35 -12.82
CA THR A 150 9.88 -1.65 -11.74
C THR A 150 10.74 -2.61 -10.92
N PHE A 151 10.21 -3.77 -10.54
CA PHE A 151 10.96 -4.76 -9.77
C PHE A 151 12.20 -5.28 -10.52
N LYS A 152 12.11 -5.47 -11.83
CA LYS A 152 13.24 -5.91 -12.67
C LYS A 152 14.29 -4.81 -12.86
N LYS A 153 13.87 -3.56 -13.04
CA LYS A 153 14.73 -2.44 -13.46
C LYS A 153 15.26 -1.57 -12.32
N ALA A 154 14.53 -1.44 -11.20
CA ALA A 154 14.93 -0.62 -10.07
C ALA A 154 16.16 -1.19 -9.35
N LYS A 155 17.32 -0.51 -9.47
CA LYS A 155 18.58 -0.94 -8.84
C LYS A 155 18.87 -0.21 -7.53
N LYS A 156 18.48 1.08 -7.43
CA LYS A 156 18.79 1.93 -6.27
C LYS A 156 18.04 1.47 -5.03
N LYS A 157 18.69 1.50 -3.85
CA LYS A 157 18.06 1.19 -2.55
C LYS A 157 16.82 2.04 -2.31
N PHE A 158 16.90 3.32 -2.64
CA PHE A 158 15.83 4.29 -2.49
C PHE A 158 14.56 3.91 -3.30
N ASP A 159 14.71 3.45 -4.55
CA ASP A 159 13.59 2.97 -5.36
C ASP A 159 12.96 1.70 -4.78
N LYS A 160 13.78 0.82 -4.19
CA LYS A 160 13.30 -0.42 -3.54
C LYS A 160 12.55 -0.14 -2.23
N GLU A 161 12.91 0.92 -1.52
CA GLU A 161 12.23 1.35 -0.30
C GLU A 161 10.93 2.09 -0.59
N HIS A 162 10.94 3.00 -1.56
CA HIS A 162 9.82 3.89 -1.85
C HIS A 162 8.89 3.42 -2.97
N VAL A 163 9.10 2.24 -3.52
CA VAL A 163 8.24 1.50 -4.48
C VAL A 163 7.93 2.27 -5.77
N THR A 164 7.30 3.43 -5.66
CA THR A 164 6.71 4.20 -6.77
C THR A 164 7.63 5.27 -7.36
N LEU A 165 8.74 5.59 -6.72
CA LEU A 165 9.67 6.61 -7.24
C LEU A 165 10.26 6.25 -8.61
N TYR A 166 10.54 4.98 -8.85
CA TYR A 166 10.95 4.51 -10.18
C TYR A 166 9.79 4.67 -11.18
N MET A 167 8.56 4.34 -10.75
CA MET A 167 7.37 4.43 -11.60
C MET A 167 7.12 5.87 -12.04
N ILE A 168 7.17 6.83 -11.11
CA ILE A 168 6.95 8.26 -11.37
C ILE A 168 7.91 8.82 -12.43
N ARG A 169 9.14 8.30 -12.50
CA ARG A 169 10.15 8.76 -13.46
C ARG A 169 10.09 8.09 -14.82
N ASN A 170 9.37 6.96 -14.97
CA ASN A 170 9.46 6.11 -16.16
C ASN A 170 8.11 5.74 -16.79
N PHE A 171 7.01 6.08 -16.16
CA PHE A 171 5.65 5.81 -16.63
C PHE A 171 4.77 7.06 -16.48
#